data_cdbc713c3573bee2692f70b86175e213
#
_entry.id   cdbc713c3573bee2692f70b86175e213
#
_cell.length_a   1.000
_cell.length_b   1.000
_cell.length_c   1.000
_cell.angle_alpha   90.00
_cell.angle_beta   90.00
_cell.angle_gamma   90.00
#
_symmetry.space_group_name_H-M   'P 1'
#
loop_
_entity.id
_entity.type
_entity.pdbx_description
1 polymer ?
#
loop_
_entity_poly.entity_id
_entity_poly.type
_entity_poly.pdbx_seq_one_letter_code
_entity_poly.pdbx_strand_id
1 'polypeptide(L)'
;MDRYSEITNKNQREIVLLKGFPCIWGKCSFCDYIDDNSNLEEEMNKLNLKVLKNVTGKYGVLEVINSGSCFELPKDTLEKIKCIIKEKNIKKLFLESHWSYKNRLKEMREYFEIPVVFKIGVETFDNDFRNNILNKNANFKTPQDVKEYFDSPCIMVGIK
;
A
#
# COMPACT_ATOMS: atom_id res chain seq x y z
N MET A 1 8.69 1.12 -16.46
CA MET A 1 8.09 0.37 -15.33
C MET A 1 6.62 0.13 -15.62
N ASP A 2 6.20 -1.11 -15.62
CA ASP A 2 4.78 -1.47 -15.76
C ASP A 2 4.07 -1.20 -14.43
N ARG A 3 2.99 -0.41 -14.47
CA ARG A 3 2.24 0.04 -13.28
C ARG A 3 0.91 -0.68 -13.08
N TYR A 4 0.58 -1.62 -13.95
CA TYR A 4 -0.57 -2.50 -13.82
C TYR A 4 -0.14 -3.95 -14.02
N SER A 5 -0.60 -4.82 -13.17
CA SER A 5 -0.37 -6.26 -13.26
C SER A 5 -1.53 -7.05 -12.67
N GLU A 6 -1.47 -8.37 -12.81
CA GLU A 6 -2.49 -9.27 -12.32
C GLU A 6 -1.88 -10.49 -11.64
N ILE A 7 -2.52 -10.94 -10.58
CA ILE A 7 -2.32 -12.29 -10.03
C ILE A 7 -3.47 -13.16 -10.50
N THR A 8 -3.14 -14.15 -11.32
CA THR A 8 -4.14 -14.98 -12.02
C THR A 8 -4.35 -16.36 -11.38
N ASN A 9 -3.47 -16.78 -10.49
CA ASN A 9 -3.51 -18.09 -9.85
C ASN A 9 -4.19 -18.00 -8.47
N LYS A 10 -3.42 -18.22 -7.40
CA LYS A 10 -3.93 -18.13 -6.03
C LYS A 10 -4.13 -16.68 -5.59
N ASN A 11 -5.24 -16.39 -4.93
CA ASN A 11 -5.61 -15.03 -4.48
C ASN A 11 -5.66 -14.02 -5.65
N GLN A 12 -6.42 -14.35 -6.68
CA GLN A 12 -6.58 -13.55 -7.90
C GLN A 12 -6.95 -12.10 -7.59
N ARG A 13 -6.24 -11.16 -8.21
CA ARG A 13 -6.50 -9.73 -8.09
C ARG A 13 -5.76 -8.92 -9.15
N GLU A 14 -6.26 -7.74 -9.39
CA GLU A 14 -5.55 -6.71 -10.16
C GLU A 14 -4.69 -5.87 -9.22
N ILE A 15 -3.50 -5.46 -9.67
CA ILE A 15 -2.55 -4.67 -8.91
C ILE A 15 -2.23 -3.40 -9.68
N VAL A 16 -2.28 -2.25 -9.01
CA VAL A 16 -1.85 -0.97 -9.54
C VAL A 16 -0.76 -0.37 -8.68
N LEU A 17 0.32 0.12 -9.32
CA LEU A 17 1.38 0.88 -8.68
C LEU A 17 1.15 2.37 -8.96
N LEU A 18 0.71 3.10 -7.96
CA LEU A 18 0.39 4.52 -8.04
C LEU A 18 1.54 5.36 -7.47
N LYS A 19 1.60 6.61 -7.89
CA LYS A 19 2.55 7.57 -7.35
C LYS A 19 1.88 8.37 -6.23
N GLY A 20 2.57 8.51 -5.11
CA GLY A 20 2.14 9.29 -3.95
C GLY A 20 3.13 10.38 -3.57
N PHE A 21 2.80 11.14 -2.54
CA PHE A 21 3.74 12.03 -1.88
C PHE A 21 4.89 11.24 -1.24
N PRO A 22 6.01 11.88 -0.90
CA PRO A 22 7.13 11.22 -0.23
C PRO A 22 6.69 10.44 1.01
N CYS A 23 7.26 9.23 1.18
CA CYS A 23 6.99 8.39 2.33
C CYS A 23 7.30 9.14 3.64
N ILE A 24 6.38 9.06 4.62
CA ILE A 24 6.52 9.74 5.92
C ILE A 24 7.85 9.43 6.63
N TRP A 25 8.37 8.22 6.47
CA TRP A 25 9.67 7.83 7.01
C TRP A 25 10.81 8.03 6.00
N GLY A 26 10.72 7.40 4.84
CA GLY A 26 11.59 7.59 3.68
C GLY A 26 13.08 7.28 3.91
N LYS A 27 13.44 6.46 4.90
CA LYS A 27 14.84 6.22 5.30
C LYS A 27 15.20 4.74 5.43
N CYS A 28 14.31 3.84 4.99
CA CYS A 28 14.62 2.41 4.98
C CYS A 28 15.79 2.12 4.05
N SER A 29 16.82 1.42 4.54
CA SER A 29 18.07 1.19 3.80
C SER A 29 17.93 0.28 2.60
N PHE A 30 16.82 -0.45 2.49
CA PHE A 30 16.52 -1.43 1.43
C PHE A 30 15.45 -0.95 0.43
N CYS A 31 14.94 0.28 0.58
CA CYS A 31 13.78 0.74 -0.19
C CYS A 31 14.18 1.30 -1.56
N ASP A 32 13.96 0.53 -2.62
CA ASP A 32 14.15 0.97 -4.00
C ASP A 32 13.01 1.85 -4.53
N TYR A 33 11.88 1.91 -3.81
CA TYR A 33 10.71 2.71 -4.21
C TYR A 33 10.77 4.15 -3.75
N ILE A 34 11.81 4.53 -2.98
CA ILE A 34 11.89 5.84 -2.35
C ILE A 34 11.86 7.00 -3.36
N ASP A 35 12.31 6.76 -4.58
CA ASP A 35 12.32 7.76 -5.65
C ASP A 35 11.03 7.79 -6.49
N ASP A 36 10.12 6.83 -6.29
CA ASP A 36 8.84 6.78 -7.03
C ASP A 36 7.74 7.60 -6.37
N ASN A 37 8.05 8.83 -6.02
CA ASN A 37 7.13 9.79 -5.43
C ASN A 37 7.24 11.17 -6.11
N SER A 38 6.41 12.12 -5.71
CA SER A 38 6.47 13.50 -6.21
C SER A 38 5.78 14.45 -5.24
N ASN A 39 6.13 15.73 -5.32
CA ASN A 39 5.39 16.82 -4.69
C ASN A 39 4.45 17.54 -5.68
N LEU A 40 4.44 17.12 -6.95
CA LEU A 40 3.61 17.69 -8.00
C LEU A 40 2.29 16.92 -8.11
N GLU A 41 1.30 17.34 -7.34
CA GLU A 41 0.02 16.62 -7.18
C GLU A 41 -0.72 16.44 -8.52
N GLU A 42 -0.77 17.44 -9.38
CA GLU A 42 -1.43 17.34 -10.68
C GLU A 42 -0.81 16.27 -11.59
N GLU A 43 0.52 16.19 -11.61
CA GLU A 43 1.24 15.18 -12.40
C GLU A 43 0.99 13.78 -11.85
N MET A 44 0.99 13.64 -10.51
CA MET A 44 0.66 12.38 -9.85
C MET A 44 -0.75 11.93 -10.18
N ASN A 45 -1.73 12.82 -10.04
CA ASN A 45 -3.13 12.51 -10.34
C ASN A 45 -3.31 12.11 -11.81
N LYS A 46 -2.66 12.82 -12.75
CA LYS A 46 -2.70 12.48 -14.17
C LYS A 46 -2.13 11.10 -14.46
N LEU A 47 -0.97 10.78 -13.87
CA LEU A 47 -0.36 9.45 -14.00
C LEU A 47 -1.25 8.37 -13.39
N ASN A 48 -1.72 8.58 -12.17
CA ASN A 48 -2.53 7.63 -11.43
C ASN A 48 -3.86 7.34 -12.13
N LEU A 49 -4.51 8.36 -12.66
CA LEU A 49 -5.72 8.21 -13.48
C LEU A 49 -5.48 7.34 -14.72
N LYS A 50 -4.33 7.52 -15.38
CA LYS A 50 -3.95 6.69 -16.54
C LYS A 50 -3.75 5.23 -16.14
N VAL A 51 -3.10 4.98 -15.02
CA VAL A 51 -2.89 3.61 -14.48
C VAL A 51 -4.23 2.96 -14.12
N LEU A 52 -5.07 3.68 -13.37
CA LEU A 52 -6.37 3.20 -12.90
C LEU A 52 -7.37 2.86 -14.02
N LYS A 53 -7.21 3.45 -15.20
CA LYS A 53 -8.02 3.08 -16.40
C LYS A 53 -7.84 1.62 -16.84
N ASN A 54 -6.75 0.96 -16.45
CA ASN A 54 -6.52 -0.44 -16.79
C ASN A 54 -7.32 -1.41 -15.90
N VAL A 55 -7.86 -0.95 -14.78
CA VAL A 55 -8.64 -1.79 -13.85
C VAL A 55 -9.94 -2.22 -14.51
N THR A 56 -10.15 -3.52 -14.61
CA THR A 56 -11.31 -4.13 -15.25
C THR A 56 -12.38 -4.59 -14.26
N GLY A 57 -11.96 -4.92 -13.03
CA GLY A 57 -12.83 -5.50 -12.00
C GLY A 57 -13.06 -7.00 -12.13
N LYS A 58 -12.39 -7.68 -13.05
CA LYS A 58 -12.66 -9.09 -13.38
C LYS A 58 -12.52 -10.06 -12.21
N TYR A 59 -11.70 -9.74 -11.21
CA TYR A 59 -11.56 -10.56 -10.00
C TYR A 59 -12.38 -10.04 -8.82
N GLY A 60 -12.98 -8.85 -8.94
CA GLY A 60 -13.62 -8.17 -7.81
C GLY A 60 -12.65 -7.78 -6.68
N VAL A 61 -11.35 -7.86 -6.91
CA VAL A 61 -10.28 -7.57 -5.93
C VAL A 61 -9.24 -6.68 -6.56
N LEU A 62 -8.94 -5.55 -5.90
CA LEU A 62 -7.94 -4.60 -6.31
C LEU A 62 -6.88 -4.43 -5.22
N GLU A 63 -5.61 -4.46 -5.58
CA GLU A 63 -4.48 -4.09 -4.73
C GLU A 63 -3.88 -2.78 -5.22
N VAL A 64 -3.79 -1.80 -4.34
CA VAL A 64 -3.17 -0.51 -4.60
C VAL A 64 -1.88 -0.40 -3.83
N ILE A 65 -0.79 -0.20 -4.54
CA ILE A 65 0.57 -0.03 -4.01
C ILE A 65 1.08 1.36 -4.39
N ASN A 66 1.84 1.99 -3.52
CA ASN A 66 2.62 3.20 -3.79
C ASN A 66 3.95 3.13 -3.04
N SER A 67 4.84 4.09 -3.26
CA SER A 67 6.19 4.11 -2.67
C SER A 67 6.23 4.22 -1.14
N GLY A 68 5.10 4.50 -0.52
CA GLY A 68 4.96 4.63 0.93
C GLY A 68 3.66 4.03 1.42
N SER A 69 2.87 4.82 2.12
CA SER A 69 1.56 4.40 2.65
C SER A 69 0.42 4.95 1.81
N CYS A 70 -0.73 4.29 1.83
CA CYS A 70 -1.94 4.75 1.14
C CYS A 70 -2.37 6.17 1.59
N PHE A 71 -1.97 6.61 2.79
CA PHE A 71 -2.22 7.95 3.32
C PHE A 71 -1.43 9.06 2.61
N GLU A 72 -0.44 8.70 1.81
CA GLU A 72 0.37 9.60 0.99
C GLU A 72 -0.14 9.69 -0.46
N LEU A 73 -1.24 9.01 -0.78
CA LEU A 73 -1.90 9.18 -2.08
C LEU A 73 -2.67 10.52 -2.12
N PRO A 74 -2.63 11.25 -3.25
CA PRO A 74 -3.42 12.45 -3.44
C PRO A 74 -4.92 12.19 -3.27
N LYS A 75 -5.64 13.19 -2.78
CA LYS A 75 -7.09 13.09 -2.52
C LYS A 75 -7.87 12.70 -3.77
N ASP A 76 -7.59 13.33 -4.90
CA ASP A 76 -8.29 13.05 -6.17
C ASP A 76 -8.02 11.60 -6.65
N THR A 77 -6.81 11.08 -6.39
CA THR A 77 -6.48 9.67 -6.64
C THR A 77 -7.34 8.75 -5.77
N LEU A 78 -7.48 9.04 -4.46
CA LEU A 78 -8.34 8.26 -3.55
C LEU A 78 -9.81 8.29 -3.98
N GLU A 79 -10.31 9.46 -4.38
CA GLU A 79 -11.67 9.62 -4.91
C GLU A 79 -11.87 8.78 -6.19
N LYS A 80 -10.88 8.77 -7.07
CA LYS A 80 -10.95 7.94 -8.29
C LYS A 80 -10.94 6.45 -7.99
N ILE A 81 -10.13 5.99 -7.03
CA ILE A 81 -10.18 4.60 -6.56
C ILE A 81 -11.59 4.27 -6.06
N LYS A 82 -12.19 5.14 -5.23
CA LYS A 82 -13.56 4.95 -4.73
C LYS A 82 -14.61 4.88 -5.86
N CYS A 83 -14.46 5.69 -6.90
CA CYS A 83 -15.31 5.62 -8.10
C CYS A 83 -15.16 4.27 -8.80
N ILE A 84 -13.93 3.81 -9.03
CA ILE A 84 -13.64 2.55 -9.71
C ILE A 84 -14.16 1.35 -8.92
N ILE A 85 -14.07 1.38 -7.60
CA ILE A 85 -14.66 0.35 -6.73
C ILE A 85 -16.14 0.17 -7.05
N LYS A 86 -16.89 1.26 -7.21
CA LYS A 86 -18.31 1.23 -7.53
C LYS A 86 -18.55 0.82 -9.01
N GLU A 87 -17.87 1.48 -9.94
CA GLU A 87 -18.02 1.27 -11.39
C GLU A 87 -17.68 -0.16 -11.82
N LYS A 88 -16.65 -0.75 -11.23
CA LYS A 88 -16.10 -2.08 -11.55
C LYS A 88 -16.53 -3.18 -10.58
N ASN A 89 -17.42 -2.85 -9.63
CA ASN A 89 -17.95 -3.81 -8.67
C ASN A 89 -16.84 -4.52 -7.86
N ILE A 90 -15.81 -3.78 -7.45
CA ILE A 90 -14.74 -4.30 -6.59
C ILE A 90 -15.33 -4.60 -5.20
N LYS A 91 -15.03 -5.77 -4.68
CA LYS A 91 -15.56 -6.28 -3.40
C LYS A 91 -14.54 -6.29 -2.27
N LYS A 92 -13.27 -6.17 -2.61
CA LYS A 92 -12.17 -6.18 -1.65
C LYS A 92 -11.02 -5.31 -2.15
N LEU A 93 -10.45 -4.52 -1.26
CA LEU A 93 -9.31 -3.66 -1.53
C LEU A 93 -8.13 -4.06 -0.65
N PHE A 94 -6.94 -4.15 -1.22
CA PHE A 94 -5.68 -4.27 -0.49
C PHE A 94 -4.96 -2.92 -0.54
N LEU A 95 -4.54 -2.44 0.62
CA LEU A 95 -3.73 -1.23 0.78
C LEU A 95 -2.48 -1.54 1.59
N GLU A 96 -1.45 -0.75 1.41
CA GLU A 96 -0.23 -0.82 2.22
C GLU A 96 -0.11 0.40 3.12
N SER A 97 0.43 0.20 4.31
CA SER A 97 0.72 1.29 5.23
C SER A 97 1.93 1.00 6.10
N HIS A 98 2.70 2.05 6.38
CA HIS A 98 3.75 2.02 7.38
C HIS A 98 3.16 1.98 8.79
N TRP A 99 3.90 1.42 9.75
CA TRP A 99 3.53 1.33 11.17
C TRP A 99 3.11 2.67 11.80
N SER A 100 3.69 3.76 11.34
CA SER A 100 3.36 5.11 11.84
C SER A 100 1.88 5.49 11.69
N TYR A 101 1.18 4.89 10.74
CA TYR A 101 -0.24 5.15 10.48
C TYR A 101 -1.20 4.15 11.13
N LYS A 102 -0.72 3.23 11.98
CA LYS A 102 -1.55 2.15 12.54
C LYS A 102 -2.88 2.61 13.16
N ASN A 103 -2.88 3.77 13.80
CA ASN A 103 -4.09 4.31 14.45
C ASN A 103 -5.08 4.97 13.48
N ARG A 104 -4.70 5.15 12.21
CA ARG A 104 -5.50 5.80 11.18
C ARG A 104 -6.13 4.85 10.18
N LEU A 105 -5.84 3.55 10.25
CA LEU A 105 -6.32 2.57 9.27
C LEU A 105 -7.85 2.52 9.17
N LYS A 106 -8.54 2.81 10.28
CA LYS A 106 -10.00 2.90 10.33
C LYS A 106 -10.55 3.98 9.38
N GLU A 107 -9.83 5.12 9.22
CA GLU A 107 -10.24 6.20 8.31
C GLU A 107 -10.41 5.69 6.86
N MET A 108 -9.46 4.88 6.39
CA MET A 108 -9.52 4.29 5.03
C MET A 108 -10.62 3.22 4.91
N ARG A 109 -10.83 2.39 5.96
CA ARG A 109 -11.92 1.41 5.96
C ARG A 109 -13.29 2.09 5.85
N GLU A 110 -13.51 3.16 6.60
CA GLU A 110 -14.74 3.94 6.55
C GLU A 110 -14.89 4.66 5.22
N TYR A 111 -13.79 5.22 4.68
CA TYR A 111 -13.80 5.96 3.42
C TYR A 111 -14.21 5.09 2.22
N PHE A 112 -13.65 3.89 2.09
CA PHE A 112 -13.91 3.03 0.94
C PHE A 112 -15.20 2.21 1.03
N GLU A 113 -15.73 2.01 2.24
CA GLU A 113 -17.04 1.34 2.48
C GLU A 113 -17.11 -0.11 1.95
N ILE A 114 -15.96 -0.76 1.76
CA ILE A 114 -15.80 -2.17 1.42
C ILE A 114 -14.71 -2.80 2.31
N PRO A 115 -14.61 -4.13 2.40
CA PRO A 115 -13.52 -4.77 3.11
C PRO A 115 -12.15 -4.33 2.59
N VAL A 116 -11.33 -3.77 3.49
CA VAL A 116 -9.95 -3.36 3.22
C VAL A 116 -9.00 -4.24 4.00
N VAL A 117 -8.10 -4.90 3.29
CA VAL A 117 -6.99 -5.67 3.85
C VAL A 117 -5.76 -4.77 3.89
N PHE A 118 -5.26 -4.47 5.09
CA PHE A 118 -4.04 -3.69 5.25
C PHE A 118 -2.81 -4.58 5.31
N LYS A 119 -1.90 -4.36 4.37
CA LYS A 119 -0.56 -4.94 4.34
C LYS A 119 0.42 -4.03 5.06
N ILE A 120 1.39 -4.63 5.71
CA ILE A 120 2.53 -3.93 6.31
C ILE A 120 3.82 -4.67 5.98
N GLY A 121 4.85 -3.94 5.57
CA GLY A 121 6.22 -4.45 5.53
C GLY A 121 6.74 -4.63 6.96
N VAL A 122 6.72 -5.84 7.46
CA VAL A 122 7.33 -6.22 8.74
C VAL A 122 8.82 -6.44 8.58
N GLU A 123 9.22 -7.01 7.46
CA GLU A 123 10.56 -7.45 7.08
C GLU A 123 11.09 -8.56 8.00
N THR A 124 11.21 -8.29 9.29
CA THR A 124 11.62 -9.25 10.33
C THR A 124 11.04 -8.87 11.68
N PHE A 125 10.87 -9.86 12.56
CA PHE A 125 10.52 -9.64 13.98
C PHE A 125 11.74 -9.40 14.87
N ASP A 126 12.97 -9.53 14.34
CA ASP A 126 14.16 -9.04 15.03
C ASP A 126 14.13 -7.49 15.03
N ASN A 127 13.84 -6.94 16.21
CA ASN A 127 13.64 -5.49 16.38
C ASN A 127 14.91 -4.69 16.14
N ASP A 128 16.05 -5.23 16.53
CA ASP A 128 17.36 -4.57 16.37
C ASP A 128 17.74 -4.53 14.89
N PHE A 129 17.64 -5.66 14.21
CA PHE A 129 17.90 -5.76 12.77
C PHE A 129 16.96 -4.84 11.99
N ARG A 130 15.66 -4.88 12.29
CA ARG A 130 14.65 -4.07 11.59
C ARG A 130 14.89 -2.57 11.72
N ASN A 131 15.22 -2.09 12.91
CA ASN A 131 15.30 -0.64 13.16
C ASN A 131 16.71 -0.07 13.05
N ASN A 132 17.76 -0.84 13.37
CA ASN A 132 19.14 -0.36 13.32
C ASN A 132 19.85 -0.71 12.00
N ILE A 133 19.54 -1.85 11.40
CA ILE A 133 20.14 -2.26 10.11
C ILE A 133 19.26 -1.85 8.94
N LEU A 134 17.99 -2.24 8.96
CA LEU A 134 17.04 -1.88 7.90
C LEU A 134 16.50 -0.46 8.03
N ASN A 135 16.75 0.21 9.15
CA ASN A 135 16.33 1.59 9.43
C ASN A 135 14.83 1.84 9.19
N LYS A 136 13.98 0.89 9.59
CA LYS A 136 12.54 0.93 9.28
C LYS A 136 11.70 1.81 10.20
N ASN A 137 12.17 2.11 11.40
CA ASN A 137 11.45 2.90 12.42
C ASN A 137 10.03 2.35 12.73
N ALA A 138 9.94 1.06 12.99
CA ALA A 138 8.69 0.39 13.32
C ALA A 138 8.82 -0.38 14.64
N ASN A 139 8.16 0.09 15.70
CA ASN A 139 8.40 -0.32 17.09
C ASN A 139 7.47 -1.45 17.59
N PHE A 140 6.97 -2.31 16.72
CA PHE A 140 6.32 -3.54 17.15
C PHE A 140 7.37 -4.58 17.56
N LYS A 141 7.04 -5.41 18.54
CA LYS A 141 7.95 -6.45 19.07
C LYS A 141 7.51 -7.86 18.67
N THR A 142 6.23 -8.08 18.57
CA THR A 142 5.63 -9.41 18.38
C THR A 142 4.68 -9.43 17.17
N PRO A 143 4.38 -10.62 16.62
CA PRO A 143 3.32 -10.77 15.63
C PRO A 143 1.96 -10.29 16.12
N GLN A 144 1.68 -10.40 17.43
CA GLN A 144 0.42 -9.95 18.04
C GLN A 144 0.26 -8.45 17.96
N ASP A 145 1.33 -7.68 18.19
CA ASP A 145 1.31 -6.22 18.07
C ASP A 145 0.91 -5.79 16.64
N VAL A 146 1.45 -6.49 15.64
CA VAL A 146 1.11 -6.23 14.23
C VAL A 146 -0.34 -6.63 13.93
N LYS A 147 -0.76 -7.80 14.39
CA LYS A 147 -2.11 -8.34 14.13
C LYS A 147 -3.22 -7.49 14.74
N GLU A 148 -2.92 -6.71 15.76
CA GLU A 148 -3.89 -5.78 16.38
C GLU A 148 -4.38 -4.72 15.38
N TYR A 149 -3.55 -4.33 14.41
CA TYR A 149 -3.84 -3.25 13.47
C TYR A 149 -3.91 -3.71 12.01
N PHE A 150 -3.04 -4.63 11.61
CA PHE A 150 -2.82 -5.03 10.22
C PHE A 150 -3.28 -6.47 9.96
N ASP A 151 -3.69 -6.70 8.73
CA ASP A 151 -4.27 -7.99 8.32
C ASP A 151 -3.23 -8.91 7.65
N SER A 152 -2.21 -8.35 7.00
CA SER A 152 -1.26 -9.10 6.18
C SER A 152 0.17 -8.58 6.32
N PRO A 153 1.05 -9.26 7.08
CA PRO A 153 2.45 -8.93 7.17
C PRO A 153 3.24 -9.41 5.94
N CYS A 154 4.13 -8.56 5.44
CA CYS A 154 5.13 -8.92 4.45
C CYS A 154 6.47 -9.16 5.16
N ILE A 155 7.06 -10.31 4.94
CA ILE A 155 8.34 -10.72 5.54
C ILE A 155 9.41 -10.78 4.45
N MET A 156 10.57 -10.25 4.73
CA MET A 156 11.72 -10.35 3.85
C MET A 156 12.41 -11.73 4.04
N VAL A 157 12.71 -12.40 2.95
CA VAL A 157 13.34 -13.73 2.96
C VAL A 157 14.73 -13.64 2.33
N GLY A 158 15.69 -14.37 2.92
CA GLY A 158 17.04 -14.46 2.36
C GLY A 158 17.97 -13.32 2.75
N ILE A 159 17.65 -12.56 3.76
CA ILE A 159 18.58 -11.56 4.33
C ILE A 159 19.67 -12.31 5.11
N LYS A 160 20.91 -11.99 4.81
CA LYS A 160 22.09 -12.50 5.52
C LYS A 160 22.83 -11.37 6.20
#